data_a76625b7f832db668d8c6d10fbec22e4
#
_entry.id   a76625b7f832db668d8c6d10fbec22e4
#
_cell.length_a   1.000
_cell.length_b   1.000
_cell.length_c   1.000
_cell.angle_alpha   90.00
_cell.angle_beta   90.00
_cell.angle_gamma   90.00
#
_symmetry.space_group_name_H-M   'P 1'
#
loop_
_entity.id
_entity.type
_entity.pdbx_description
1 polymer ?
#
loop_
_entity_poly.entity_id
_entity_poly.type
_entity_poly.pdbx_seq_one_letter_code
_entity_poly.pdbx_strand_id
1 'polypeptide(L)'
;MIIYNVTINIDDSAHDQWLNWLKTKHIGEVLATGCFYKAKLSKVLVEEEMGGTTYSIQYSAESNEKLQEYYKTYAPKLREEGMCLFGDKMLAFRTELEVINEFFSNEN
;
A
#
# COMPACT_ATOMS: atom_id res chain seq x y z
N MET A 1 -15.21 -8.13 2.65
CA MET A 1 -13.85 -7.60 2.89
C MET A 1 -13.29 -6.97 1.64
N ILE A 2 -12.69 -5.82 1.80
CA ILE A 2 -12.09 -5.07 0.69
C ILE A 2 -10.59 -5.00 0.91
N ILE A 3 -9.83 -5.20 -0.16
CA ILE A 3 -8.38 -4.98 -0.12
C ILE A 3 -8.06 -3.73 -0.94
N TYR A 4 -7.45 -2.77 -0.27
CA TYR A 4 -6.92 -1.57 -0.92
C TYR A 4 -5.46 -1.84 -1.24
N ASN A 5 -5.17 -2.02 -2.51
CA ASN A 5 -3.82 -2.37 -2.97
C ASN A 5 -3.14 -1.15 -3.57
N VAL A 6 -1.97 -0.82 -3.04
CA VAL A 6 -1.13 0.26 -3.55
C VAL A 6 0.12 -0.37 -4.14
N THR A 7 0.29 -0.21 -5.46
CA THR A 7 1.49 -0.69 -6.15
C THR A 7 2.39 0.51 -6.39
N ILE A 8 3.63 0.43 -5.92
CA ILE A 8 4.58 1.54 -5.99
C ILE A 8 5.87 1.09 -6.63
N ASN A 9 6.29 1.82 -7.68
CA ASN A 9 7.65 1.72 -8.19
C ASN A 9 8.45 2.85 -7.56
N ILE A 10 9.53 2.51 -6.88
CA ILE A 10 10.42 3.49 -6.23
C ILE A 10 11.76 3.51 -6.92
N ASP A 11 12.24 4.70 -7.24
CA ASP A 11 13.54 4.90 -7.86
C ASP A 11 14.66 4.37 -6.95
N ASP A 12 15.69 3.80 -7.57
CA ASP A 12 16.81 3.21 -6.82
C ASP A 12 17.48 4.21 -5.89
N SER A 13 17.55 5.47 -6.28
CA SER A 13 18.20 6.52 -5.49
C SER A 13 17.47 6.81 -4.19
N ALA A 14 16.18 6.49 -4.10
CA ALA A 14 15.36 6.75 -2.92
C ALA A 14 14.90 5.47 -2.22
N HIS A 15 15.29 4.31 -2.75
CA HIS A 15 14.75 3.02 -2.31
C HIS A 15 14.87 2.77 -0.81
N ASP A 16 16.08 2.85 -0.25
CA ASP A 16 16.29 2.48 1.14
C ASP A 16 15.60 3.45 2.09
N GLN A 17 15.64 4.73 1.78
CA GLN A 17 14.99 5.77 2.56
C GLN A 17 13.47 5.60 2.55
N TRP A 18 12.91 5.33 1.36
CA TRP A 18 11.48 5.11 1.19
C TRP A 18 11.02 3.86 1.94
N LEU A 19 11.73 2.75 1.78
CA LEU A 19 11.34 1.49 2.41
C LEU A 19 11.39 1.61 3.94
N ASN A 20 12.40 2.28 4.47
CA ASN A 20 12.48 2.53 5.89
C ASN A 20 11.30 3.38 6.39
N TRP A 21 11.02 4.48 5.70
CA TRP A 21 9.88 5.35 6.03
C TRP A 21 8.56 4.58 6.00
N LEU A 22 8.37 3.77 4.96
CA LEU A 22 7.16 2.98 4.79
C LEU A 22 6.95 2.03 5.97
N LYS A 23 8.01 1.32 6.35
CA LYS A 23 7.95 0.28 7.39
C LYS A 23 7.88 0.86 8.80
N THR A 24 8.54 1.98 9.05
CA THR A 24 8.64 2.53 10.41
C THR A 24 7.59 3.60 10.71
N LYS A 25 7.00 4.19 9.70
CA LYS A 25 6.08 5.31 9.89
C LYS A 25 4.79 5.18 9.11
N HIS A 26 4.85 5.14 7.79
CA HIS A 26 3.68 5.32 6.94
C HIS A 26 2.61 4.23 7.11
N ILE A 27 3.00 2.96 7.04
CA ILE A 27 2.03 1.87 7.19
C ILE A 27 1.35 1.93 8.55
N GLY A 28 2.11 2.22 9.61
CA GLY A 28 1.56 2.37 10.95
C GLY A 28 0.54 3.51 11.04
N GLU A 29 0.81 4.61 10.37
CA GLU A 29 -0.11 5.76 10.35
C GLU A 29 -1.40 5.41 9.61
N VAL A 30 -1.30 4.68 8.51
CA VAL A 30 -2.48 4.22 7.78
C VAL A 30 -3.33 3.30 8.66
N LEU A 31 -2.70 2.35 9.33
CA LEU A 31 -3.41 1.44 10.24
C LEU A 31 -4.01 2.16 11.45
N ALA A 32 -3.35 3.21 11.94
CA ALA A 32 -3.83 3.98 13.09
C ALA A 32 -5.13 4.73 12.79
N THR A 33 -5.52 4.88 11.52
CA THR A 33 -6.80 5.51 11.17
C THR A 33 -8.00 4.67 11.63
N GLY A 34 -7.79 3.36 11.86
CA GLY A 34 -8.87 2.44 12.21
C GLY A 34 -9.68 1.95 11.02
N CYS A 35 -9.35 2.40 9.80
CA CYS A 35 -10.08 2.00 8.60
C CYS A 35 -9.65 0.64 8.06
N PHE A 36 -8.44 0.20 8.42
CA PHE A 36 -7.89 -1.10 8.00
C PHE A 36 -7.40 -1.87 9.22
N TYR A 37 -7.60 -3.18 9.19
CA TYR A 37 -7.17 -4.02 10.33
C TYR A 37 -5.87 -4.78 10.07
N LYS A 38 -5.38 -4.75 8.84
CA LYS A 38 -4.17 -5.49 8.46
C LYS A 38 -3.52 -4.86 7.24
N ALA A 39 -2.20 -4.93 7.19
CA ALA A 39 -1.43 -4.53 6.00
C ALA A 39 -0.39 -5.60 5.69
N LYS A 40 -0.14 -5.82 4.41
CA LYS A 40 0.88 -6.74 3.93
C LYS A 40 1.73 -6.03 2.89
N LEU A 41 3.04 -6.00 3.13
CA LEU A 41 4.01 -5.42 2.20
C LEU A 41 4.70 -6.56 1.46
N SER A 42 4.65 -6.52 0.14
CA SER A 42 5.27 -7.54 -0.71
C SER A 42 6.12 -6.88 -1.79
N LYS A 43 7.21 -7.51 -2.14
CA LYS A 43 8.04 -7.09 -3.27
C LYS A 43 7.54 -7.79 -4.51
N VAL A 44 7.33 -7.04 -5.58
CA VAL A 44 6.94 -7.62 -6.87
C VAL A 44 8.18 -8.21 -7.53
N LEU A 45 8.15 -9.50 -7.84
CA LEU A 45 9.30 -10.23 -8.38
C LEU A 45 9.33 -10.14 -9.90
N VAL A 46 9.74 -8.99 -10.40
CA VAL A 46 9.84 -8.72 -11.84
C VAL A 46 11.04 -7.80 -12.06
N GLU A 47 11.71 -7.95 -13.21
CA GLU A 47 12.73 -6.98 -13.63
C GLU A 47 12.03 -5.79 -14.26
N GLU A 48 12.26 -4.61 -13.69
CA GLU A 48 11.68 -3.38 -14.20
C GLU A 48 12.57 -2.80 -15.30
N GLU A 49 12.05 -2.77 -16.53
CA GLU A 49 12.79 -2.24 -17.68
C GLU A 49 13.16 -0.77 -17.49
N MET A 50 12.31 -0.02 -16.82
CA MET A 50 12.52 1.41 -16.55
C MET A 50 13.33 1.66 -15.28
N GLY A 51 13.79 0.60 -14.62
CA GLY A 51 14.52 0.71 -13.37
C GLY A 51 13.61 0.77 -12.15
N GLY A 52 14.25 0.91 -10.99
CA GLY A 52 13.53 0.94 -9.73
C GLY A 52 13.11 -0.44 -9.24
N THR A 53 12.40 -0.46 -8.14
CA THR A 53 11.86 -1.68 -7.55
C THR A 53 10.38 -1.46 -7.26
N THR A 54 9.57 -2.49 -7.51
CA THR A 54 8.12 -2.40 -7.35
C THR A 54 7.67 -3.18 -6.12
N TYR A 55 6.80 -2.56 -5.34
CA TYR A 55 6.21 -3.14 -4.14
C TYR A 55 4.70 -3.07 -4.20
N SER A 56 4.06 -4.00 -3.51
CA SER A 56 2.61 -4.01 -3.33
C SER A 56 2.33 -3.90 -1.85
N ILE A 57 1.51 -2.94 -1.45
CA ILE A 57 1.04 -2.82 -0.07
C ILE A 57 -0.47 -3.07 -0.10
N GLN A 58 -0.91 -4.12 0.57
CA GLN A 58 -2.31 -4.50 0.63
C GLN A 58 -2.88 -4.22 2.01
N TYR A 59 -3.83 -3.28 2.06
CA TYR A 59 -4.53 -2.93 3.30
C TYR A 59 -5.89 -3.58 3.28
N SER A 60 -6.25 -4.29 4.36
CA SER A 60 -7.52 -4.99 4.46
C SER A 60 -8.53 -4.19 5.26
N ALA A 61 -9.66 -3.85 4.65
CA ALA A 61 -10.77 -3.17 5.29
C ALA A 61 -11.95 -4.14 5.44
N GLU A 62 -12.69 -4.02 6.53
CA GLU A 62 -13.84 -4.89 6.77
C GLU A 62 -14.97 -4.62 5.79
N SER A 63 -15.10 -3.38 5.33
CA SER A 63 -16.21 -2.97 4.48
C SER A 63 -15.82 -1.85 3.54
N ASN A 64 -16.63 -1.64 2.51
CA ASN A 64 -16.44 -0.51 1.61
C ASN A 64 -16.65 0.82 2.32
N GLU A 65 -17.52 0.88 3.33
CA GLU A 65 -17.72 2.10 4.11
C GLU A 65 -16.42 2.56 4.79
N LYS A 66 -15.66 1.59 5.33
CA LYS A 66 -14.36 1.89 5.95
C LYS A 66 -13.38 2.43 4.93
N LEU A 67 -13.35 1.86 3.73
CA LEU A 67 -12.47 2.34 2.66
C LEU A 67 -12.84 3.76 2.24
N GLN A 68 -14.14 4.05 2.10
CA GLN A 68 -14.60 5.38 1.72
C GLN A 68 -14.29 6.42 2.81
N GLU A 69 -14.41 6.02 4.07
CA GLU A 69 -14.01 6.87 5.18
C GLU A 69 -12.53 7.23 5.10
N TYR A 70 -11.68 6.25 4.79
CA TYR A 70 -10.26 6.45 4.61
C TYR A 70 -9.99 7.48 3.50
N TYR A 71 -10.60 7.30 2.34
CA TYR A 71 -10.41 8.21 1.21
C TYR A 71 -10.82 9.64 1.55
N LYS A 72 -11.93 9.80 2.23
CA LYS A 72 -12.49 11.10 2.53
C LYS A 72 -11.73 11.84 3.63
N THR A 73 -11.36 11.11 4.69
CA THR A 73 -10.87 11.73 5.92
C THR A 73 -9.35 11.72 6.05
N TYR A 74 -8.69 10.65 5.61
CA TYR A 74 -7.28 10.42 5.93
C TYR A 74 -6.33 10.41 4.75
N ALA A 75 -6.75 9.87 3.61
CA ALA A 75 -5.88 9.65 2.47
C ALA A 75 -5.20 10.93 1.95
N PRO A 76 -5.91 12.06 1.82
CA PRO A 76 -5.28 13.24 1.25
C PRO A 76 -4.01 13.67 1.99
N LYS A 77 -4.07 13.72 3.32
CA LYS A 77 -2.95 14.15 4.13
C LYS A 77 -1.80 13.13 4.10
N LEU A 78 -2.14 11.83 4.18
CA LEU A 78 -1.13 10.77 4.17
C LEU A 78 -0.42 10.67 2.82
N ARG A 79 -1.15 10.86 1.73
CA ARG A 79 -0.57 10.89 0.38
C ARG A 79 0.32 12.10 0.18
N GLU A 80 -0.10 13.23 0.70
CA GLU A 80 0.68 14.47 0.60
C GLU A 80 2.05 14.31 1.24
N GLU A 81 2.14 13.64 2.38
CA GLU A 81 3.42 13.41 3.04
C GLU A 81 4.38 12.62 2.14
N GLY A 82 3.89 11.54 1.53
CA GLY A 82 4.71 10.76 0.61
C GLY A 82 5.16 11.56 -0.59
N MET A 83 4.27 12.38 -1.15
CA MET A 83 4.61 13.24 -2.28
C MET A 83 5.65 14.28 -1.91
N CYS A 84 5.57 14.84 -0.71
CA CYS A 84 6.55 15.82 -0.25
C CYS A 84 7.94 15.20 -0.05
N LEU A 85 7.98 13.96 0.46
CA LEU A 85 9.24 13.30 0.76
C LEU A 85 9.92 12.71 -0.47
N PHE A 86 9.17 12.13 -1.39
CA PHE A 86 9.72 11.34 -2.49
C PHE A 86 9.39 11.88 -3.88
N GLY A 87 8.32 12.68 -4.00
CA GLY A 87 7.99 13.37 -5.24
C GLY A 87 7.98 12.46 -6.45
N ASP A 88 8.76 12.82 -7.46
CA ASP A 88 8.85 12.12 -8.74
C ASP A 88 9.69 10.83 -8.67
N LYS A 89 10.26 10.51 -7.51
CA LYS A 89 10.97 9.24 -7.31
C LYS A 89 10.03 8.07 -7.11
N MET A 90 8.74 8.34 -6.90
CA MET A 90 7.74 7.35 -6.56
C MET A 90 6.58 7.41 -7.54
N LEU A 91 6.23 6.25 -8.12
CA LEU A 91 5.08 6.13 -9.01
C LEU A 91 4.11 5.14 -8.39
N ALA A 92 2.89 5.60 -8.10
CA ALA A 92 1.90 4.79 -7.38
C ALA A 92 0.66 4.52 -8.22
N PHE A 93 0.20 3.28 -8.16
CA PHE A 93 -1.07 2.85 -8.74
C PHE A 93 -1.92 2.23 -7.63
N ARG A 94 -3.21 2.48 -7.66
CA ARG A 94 -4.12 2.00 -6.62
C ARG A 94 -5.22 1.17 -7.23
N THR A 95 -5.51 0.03 -6.58
CA THR A 95 -6.53 -0.91 -7.03
C THR A 95 -7.36 -1.34 -5.82
N GLU A 96 -8.66 -1.47 -6.02
CA GLU A 96 -9.55 -1.99 -4.98
C GLU A 96 -9.97 -3.40 -5.36
N LEU A 97 -9.88 -4.31 -4.41
CA LEU A 97 -10.24 -5.72 -4.61
C LEU A 97 -11.32 -6.10 -3.62
N GLU A 98 -12.44 -6.59 -4.12
CA GLU A 98 -13.47 -7.17 -3.26
C GLU A 98 -13.19 -8.65 -3.13
N VAL A 99 -13.01 -9.13 -1.90
CA VAL A 99 -12.79 -10.56 -1.68
C VAL A 99 -14.13 -11.28 -1.81
N ILE A 100 -14.24 -12.11 -2.83
CA ILE A 100 -15.46 -12.89 -3.07
C ILE A 100 -15.44 -14.16 -2.24
N ASN A 101 -14.30 -14.83 -2.23
CA ASN A 101 -14.17 -16.11 -1.52
C ASN A 101 -12.70 -16.43 -1.32
N GLU A 102 -12.40 -17.18 -0.26
CA GLU A 102 -11.06 -17.69 -0.02
C GLU A 102 -11.14 -19.23 -0.05
N PHE A 103 -10.12 -19.81 -0.64
CA PHE A 103 -10.03 -21.27 -0.73
C PHE A 103 -8.71 -21.70 -0.10
N PHE A 104 -8.76 -22.77 0.68
CA PHE A 104 -7.59 -23.29 1.35
C PHE A 104 -7.31 -24.71 0.88
N SER A 105 -6.02 -25.04 0.73
CA SER A 105 -5.64 -26.39 0.43
C SER A 105 -6.07 -27.32 1.57
N ASN A 106 -6.61 -28.47 1.23
CA ASN A 106 -7.06 -29.45 2.20
C ASN A 106 -5.92 -30.45 2.48
N GLU A 107 -4.76 -29.92 2.81
CA GLU A 107 -3.59 -30.74 3.12
C GLU A 107 -3.60 -31.19 4.57
N ASN A 108 -3.13 -32.41 4.78
CA ASN A 108 -3.00 -33.01 6.10
C ASN A 108 -1.55 -33.37 6.38
#